data_3ea614171e3785e0b8864a08b7c30eeb
#
_entry.id   3ea614171e3785e0b8864a08b7c30eeb
#
_cell.length_a   1.000
_cell.length_b   1.000
_cell.length_c   1.000
_cell.angle_alpha   90.00
_cell.angle_beta   90.00
_cell.angle_gamma   90.00
#
_symmetry.space_group_name_H-M   'P 1'
#
loop_
_entity.id
_entity.type
_entity.pdbx_description
1 polymer ?
#
loop_
_entity_poly.entity_id
_entity_poly.type
_entity_poly.pdbx_seq_one_letter_code
_entity_poly.pdbx_strand_id
1 'polypeptide(L)'
;VDQAGWRVAITTVLGLVIVFEAPAHAESQPARSDSNSLPSTNFTADRTADQGFPRAAPGFARATVASNPQAPDAKAVGERTCIACHKLEAEHFTHTLHSLGLHVANRSDPTIPVCEACHGPGSEHAAKPLIKGLIIGYTHDSGTPIAIQTKTCLTCHAGGPRDHWAGSVHQRNDLSCSDCHNPMAKFSVEGLMAKSSINDTCAQCHKDIRLQFNRRSHMPLPEGQMSCDDCHNPHGALTNPLLKTATVNETCYQCHAEKRGPFLFEHAPVRENCLNCHTPHGSNQSTLLVAPIPFLCQQCHTNFLHPNDLQTQQALGTGLHPDERVMGRGCLTCHANIHGSNAPSGVRFHE
;
A
#
# COMPACT_ATOMS: atom_id res chain seq x y z
N VAL A 1 -40.87 27.26 42.73
CA VAL A 1 -41.84 28.14 42.11
C VAL A 1 -41.85 27.84 40.62
N ASP A 2 -43.01 27.37 40.18
CA ASP A 2 -43.56 27.21 38.85
C ASP A 2 -42.87 26.33 37.80
N GLN A 3 -43.54 25.19 37.63
CA GLN A 3 -43.49 24.32 36.47
C GLN A 3 -44.45 24.88 35.39
N ALA A 4 -44.00 25.06 34.20
CA ALA A 4 -44.81 25.27 33.01
C ALA A 4 -44.66 24.06 32.07
N GLY A 5 -45.73 23.24 32.02
CA GLY A 5 -45.78 22.05 31.15
C GLY A 5 -45.98 22.43 29.68
N TRP A 6 -45.25 21.82 28.82
CA TRP A 6 -45.47 21.89 27.37
C TRP A 6 -46.31 20.70 26.92
N ARG A 7 -47.51 21.01 26.41
CA ARG A 7 -48.41 20.03 25.75
C ARG A 7 -47.95 19.89 24.28
N VAL A 8 -47.61 18.68 23.88
CA VAL A 8 -47.38 18.32 22.49
C VAL A 8 -48.72 18.02 21.82
N ALA A 9 -49.10 18.81 20.83
CA ALA A 9 -50.23 18.53 19.97
C ALA A 9 -49.79 17.59 18.84
N ILE A 10 -50.36 16.39 18.80
CA ILE A 10 -50.18 15.44 17.69
C ILE A 10 -51.18 15.81 16.59
N THR A 11 -50.68 16.33 15.49
CA THR A 11 -51.47 16.54 14.27
C THR A 11 -51.31 15.35 13.35
N THR A 12 -52.36 14.58 13.17
CA THR A 12 -52.45 13.46 12.24
C THR A 12 -52.60 14.02 10.82
N VAL A 13 -51.58 13.80 9.97
CA VAL A 13 -51.65 14.11 8.53
C VAL A 13 -52.00 12.83 7.78
N LEU A 14 -53.19 12.82 7.15
CA LEU A 14 -53.64 11.76 6.25
C LEU A 14 -52.63 11.61 5.08
N GLY A 15 -52.15 10.41 4.88
CA GLY A 15 -51.25 10.08 3.75
C GLY A 15 -52.02 9.99 2.43
N LEU A 16 -51.62 10.79 1.48
CA LEU A 16 -51.97 10.64 0.08
C LEU A 16 -50.94 9.72 -0.58
N VAL A 17 -51.33 8.49 -0.90
CA VAL A 17 -50.49 7.57 -1.68
C VAL A 17 -50.66 7.92 -3.16
N ILE A 18 -49.64 8.50 -3.77
CA ILE A 18 -49.58 8.67 -5.21
C ILE A 18 -48.84 7.47 -5.79
N VAL A 19 -49.57 6.60 -6.47
CA VAL A 19 -49.00 5.50 -7.23
C VAL A 19 -48.57 6.06 -8.58
N PHE A 20 -47.28 6.05 -8.84
CA PHE A 20 -46.74 6.29 -10.19
C PHE A 20 -46.67 4.96 -10.92
N GLU A 21 -47.52 4.80 -11.94
CA GLU A 21 -47.37 3.74 -12.95
C GLU A 21 -46.22 4.11 -13.88
N ALA A 22 -45.22 3.23 -13.98
CA ALA A 22 -44.16 3.32 -14.96
C ALA A 22 -44.64 2.72 -16.30
N PRO A 23 -44.34 3.33 -17.45
CA PRO A 23 -44.68 2.76 -18.72
C PRO A 23 -43.73 1.58 -19.04
N ALA A 24 -44.33 0.42 -19.30
CA ALA A 24 -43.63 -0.73 -19.85
C ALA A 24 -43.43 -0.50 -21.36
N HIS A 25 -42.20 -0.32 -21.78
CA HIS A 25 -41.70 -0.67 -23.12
C HIS A 25 -40.17 -0.68 -23.06
N ALA A 26 -39.60 -1.87 -22.94
CA ALA A 26 -38.21 -2.13 -23.33
C ALA A 26 -38.22 -3.35 -24.26
N GLU A 27 -38.06 -3.07 -25.52
CA GLU A 27 -37.83 -4.10 -26.56
C GLU A 27 -36.52 -4.84 -26.23
N SER A 28 -36.64 -6.15 -26.15
CA SER A 28 -35.51 -7.07 -26.01
C SER A 28 -34.70 -7.10 -27.32
N GLN A 29 -33.50 -6.57 -27.30
CA GLN A 29 -32.50 -6.84 -28.34
C GLN A 29 -31.88 -8.22 -28.11
N PRO A 30 -31.66 -9.01 -29.17
CA PRO A 30 -31.05 -10.33 -29.04
C PRO A 30 -29.55 -10.20 -28.63
N ALA A 31 -29.15 -11.04 -27.69
CA ALA A 31 -27.77 -11.18 -27.26
C ALA A 31 -26.87 -11.57 -28.46
N ARG A 32 -25.88 -10.75 -28.75
CA ARG A 32 -24.76 -11.15 -29.64
C ARG A 32 -23.89 -12.15 -28.88
N SER A 33 -23.85 -13.35 -29.37
CA SER A 33 -22.92 -14.39 -28.99
C SER A 33 -21.54 -14.07 -29.56
N ASP A 34 -20.71 -13.36 -28.84
CA ASP A 34 -19.29 -13.31 -29.15
C ASP A 34 -18.61 -14.49 -28.45
N SER A 35 -18.50 -15.58 -29.27
CA SER A 35 -17.67 -16.72 -28.95
C SER A 35 -16.20 -16.32 -29.14
N ASN A 36 -15.62 -15.72 -28.09
CA ASN A 36 -14.16 -15.58 -27.95
C ASN A 36 -13.67 -16.72 -27.05
N SER A 37 -13.58 -17.92 -27.67
CA SER A 37 -12.93 -19.06 -27.05
C SER A 37 -11.43 -18.76 -26.94
N LEU A 38 -10.99 -18.55 -25.70
CA LEU A 38 -9.57 -18.63 -25.37
C LEU A 38 -9.05 -20.02 -25.80
N PRO A 39 -7.89 -20.11 -26.43
CA PRO A 39 -7.31 -21.40 -26.78
C PRO A 39 -7.03 -22.16 -25.47
N SER A 40 -7.73 -23.28 -25.30
CA SER A 40 -7.39 -24.27 -24.29
C SER A 40 -6.03 -24.86 -24.67
N THR A 41 -4.97 -24.37 -24.03
CA THR A 41 -3.69 -25.06 -24.05
C THR A 41 -3.89 -26.37 -23.28
N ASN A 42 -4.08 -27.45 -24.01
CA ASN A 42 -3.98 -28.81 -23.48
C ASN A 42 -2.57 -28.97 -22.93
N PHE A 43 -2.44 -28.79 -21.63
CA PHE A 43 -1.28 -29.23 -20.87
C PHE A 43 -1.37 -30.76 -20.79
N THR A 44 -0.88 -31.45 -21.81
CA THR A 44 -0.59 -32.87 -21.72
C THR A 44 0.56 -33.00 -20.71
N ALA A 45 0.20 -33.43 -19.50
CA ALA A 45 1.17 -33.84 -18.50
C ALA A 45 1.88 -35.09 -19.02
N ASP A 46 3.02 -34.89 -19.64
CA ASP A 46 3.99 -35.96 -19.87
C ASP A 46 4.58 -36.34 -18.48
N ARG A 47 3.96 -37.36 -17.88
CA ARG A 47 4.46 -37.97 -16.64
C ARG A 47 5.53 -38.99 -17.00
N THR A 48 6.71 -38.53 -17.35
CA THR A 48 7.90 -39.35 -17.22
C THR A 48 8.29 -39.40 -15.75
N ALA A 49 8.22 -40.60 -15.17
CA ALA A 49 8.57 -40.92 -13.81
C ALA A 49 10.08 -40.71 -13.59
N ASP A 50 10.48 -39.50 -13.23
CA ASP A 50 11.65 -39.15 -12.42
C ASP A 50 11.62 -37.62 -12.07
N GLN A 51 10.53 -37.14 -11.51
CA GLN A 51 10.56 -35.84 -10.85
C GLN A 51 10.77 -36.09 -9.36
N GLY A 52 12.05 -36.14 -9.02
CA GLY A 52 12.50 -36.12 -7.63
C GLY A 52 11.82 -34.95 -6.92
N PHE A 53 11.46 -35.15 -5.65
CA PHE A 53 10.85 -34.13 -4.79
C PHE A 53 11.51 -32.77 -5.01
N PRO A 54 10.73 -31.68 -5.07
CA PRO A 54 11.31 -30.35 -5.23
C PRO A 54 12.38 -30.14 -4.15
N ARG A 55 13.61 -29.81 -4.59
CA ARG A 55 14.69 -29.50 -3.66
C ARG A 55 14.31 -28.28 -2.85
N ALA A 56 14.56 -28.30 -1.54
CA ALA A 56 14.38 -27.13 -0.70
C ALA A 56 15.15 -25.94 -1.27
N ALA A 57 14.53 -24.76 -1.23
CA ALA A 57 15.25 -23.53 -1.57
C ALA A 57 16.52 -23.42 -0.68
N PRO A 58 17.65 -22.90 -1.21
CA PRO A 58 18.95 -22.94 -0.51
C PRO A 58 18.93 -22.40 0.92
N GLY A 59 18.07 -21.44 1.24
CA GLY A 59 17.92 -20.88 2.58
C GLY A 59 17.34 -21.89 3.59
N PHE A 60 16.40 -22.73 3.19
CA PHE A 60 15.81 -23.74 4.06
C PHE A 60 16.74 -24.91 4.33
N ALA A 61 17.59 -25.27 3.36
CA ALA A 61 18.59 -26.35 3.53
C ALA A 61 19.67 -26.02 4.58
N ARG A 62 19.75 -24.78 5.04
CA ARG A 62 20.70 -24.32 6.08
C ARG A 62 20.01 -23.92 7.37
N ALA A 63 18.72 -24.14 7.49
CA ALA A 63 17.99 -23.77 8.70
C ALA A 63 18.51 -24.56 9.90
N THR A 64 18.75 -23.85 11.00
CA THR A 64 19.19 -24.38 12.28
C THR A 64 18.19 -23.97 13.35
N VAL A 65 18.25 -24.60 14.53
CA VAL A 65 17.45 -24.15 15.68
C VAL A 65 17.81 -22.71 16.01
N ALA A 66 16.80 -21.84 16.10
CA ALA A 66 17.02 -20.43 16.44
C ALA A 66 17.54 -20.30 17.88
N SER A 67 18.48 -19.35 18.08
CA SER A 67 19.05 -19.11 19.42
C SER A 67 18.08 -18.28 20.27
N ASN A 68 17.66 -18.82 21.40
CA ASN A 68 16.89 -18.11 22.42
C ASN A 68 17.77 -17.78 23.64
N PRO A 69 18.30 -16.55 23.76
CA PRO A 69 19.14 -16.16 24.90
C PRO A 69 18.40 -16.16 26.24
N GLN A 70 17.06 -16.15 26.25
CA GLN A 70 16.24 -16.17 27.45
C GLN A 70 16.05 -17.60 28.02
N ALA A 71 16.35 -18.63 27.22
CA ALA A 71 16.31 -20.03 27.61
C ALA A 71 17.58 -20.75 27.12
N PRO A 72 18.77 -20.42 27.65
CA PRO A 72 20.06 -20.90 27.13
C PRO A 72 20.25 -22.43 27.30
N ASP A 73 19.60 -23.03 28.29
CA ASP A 73 19.71 -24.45 28.59
C ASP A 73 18.64 -25.31 27.88
N ALA A 74 17.70 -24.66 27.16
CA ALA A 74 16.64 -25.33 26.43
C ALA A 74 17.22 -26.21 25.30
N LYS A 75 16.60 -27.37 25.11
CA LYS A 75 16.96 -28.36 24.07
C LYS A 75 15.84 -28.46 23.03
N ALA A 76 16.21 -28.78 21.81
CA ALA A 76 15.24 -29.04 20.76
C ALA A 76 14.42 -30.31 21.11
N VAL A 77 13.12 -30.27 20.86
CA VAL A 77 12.15 -31.32 21.19
C VAL A 77 11.42 -31.87 19.95
N GLY A 78 11.54 -31.17 18.82
CA GLY A 78 10.93 -31.56 17.55
C GLY A 78 9.45 -31.21 17.42
N GLU A 79 9.02 -31.14 16.19
CA GLU A 79 7.69 -30.65 15.77
C GLU A 79 6.53 -31.39 16.46
N ARG A 80 6.63 -32.71 16.64
CA ARG A 80 5.58 -33.54 17.26
C ARG A 80 5.21 -33.07 18.67
N THR A 81 6.18 -32.59 19.43
CA THR A 81 5.97 -32.05 20.77
C THR A 81 5.16 -30.75 20.71
N CYS A 82 5.46 -29.91 19.73
CA CYS A 82 4.76 -28.63 19.52
C CYS A 82 3.30 -28.84 19.12
N ILE A 83 3.05 -29.68 18.12
CA ILE A 83 1.72 -29.97 17.58
C ILE A 83 0.77 -30.60 18.63
N ALA A 84 1.29 -31.27 19.64
CA ALA A 84 0.46 -31.82 20.70
C ALA A 84 -0.44 -30.79 21.39
N CYS A 85 0.05 -29.53 21.49
CA CYS A 85 -0.69 -28.40 22.06
C CYS A 85 -1.13 -27.38 20.98
N HIS A 86 -0.31 -27.11 19.95
CA HIS A 86 -0.48 -26.07 18.92
C HIS A 86 -1.05 -26.63 17.59
N LYS A 87 -2.16 -27.36 17.66
CA LYS A 87 -2.76 -28.02 16.47
C LYS A 87 -3.24 -27.04 15.43
N LEU A 88 -3.91 -25.97 15.86
CA LEU A 88 -4.50 -24.98 14.97
C LEU A 88 -3.42 -24.15 14.27
N GLU A 89 -2.40 -23.74 15.00
CA GLU A 89 -1.25 -23.00 14.46
C GLU A 89 -0.49 -23.87 13.46
N ALA A 90 -0.30 -25.16 13.75
CA ALA A 90 0.33 -26.09 12.84
C ALA A 90 -0.49 -26.29 11.56
N GLU A 91 -1.82 -26.40 11.66
CA GLU A 91 -2.72 -26.48 10.49
C GLU A 91 -2.59 -25.24 9.60
N HIS A 92 -2.68 -24.05 10.18
CA HIS A 92 -2.52 -22.79 9.42
C HIS A 92 -1.14 -22.70 8.77
N PHE A 93 -0.10 -23.09 9.49
CA PHE A 93 1.27 -23.09 9.01
C PHE A 93 1.46 -23.95 7.75
N THR A 94 0.76 -25.09 7.63
CA THR A 94 0.89 -26.00 6.47
C THR A 94 0.59 -25.32 5.14
N HIS A 95 -0.16 -24.24 5.13
CA HIS A 95 -0.51 -23.46 3.93
C HIS A 95 0.52 -22.40 3.55
N THR A 96 1.65 -22.31 4.24
CA THR A 96 2.67 -21.28 4.01
C THR A 96 3.88 -21.83 3.24
N LEU A 97 4.59 -20.93 2.55
CA LEU A 97 5.84 -21.29 1.87
C LEU A 97 6.95 -21.68 2.85
N HIS A 98 6.94 -21.13 4.08
CA HIS A 98 7.88 -21.55 5.12
C HIS A 98 7.67 -22.99 5.52
N SER A 99 6.42 -23.41 5.72
CA SER A 99 6.09 -24.81 6.00
C SER A 99 6.57 -25.72 4.88
N LEU A 100 6.22 -25.39 3.63
CA LEU A 100 6.63 -26.20 2.48
C LEU A 100 8.16 -26.33 2.43
N GLY A 101 8.90 -25.23 2.53
CA GLY A 101 10.35 -25.23 2.45
C GLY A 101 11.03 -25.99 3.59
N LEU A 102 10.59 -25.76 4.84
CA LEU A 102 11.16 -26.40 6.02
C LEU A 102 10.86 -27.91 6.05
N HIS A 103 9.63 -28.34 5.71
CA HIS A 103 9.31 -29.76 5.65
C HIS A 103 10.02 -30.50 4.51
N VAL A 104 10.24 -29.86 3.36
CA VAL A 104 11.05 -30.43 2.28
C VAL A 104 12.51 -30.58 2.74
N ALA A 105 13.06 -29.57 3.40
CA ALA A 105 14.42 -29.63 3.94
C ALA A 105 14.56 -30.71 5.03
N ASN A 106 13.62 -30.75 5.98
CA ASN A 106 13.60 -31.77 7.06
C ASN A 106 13.48 -33.22 6.53
N ARG A 107 12.69 -33.45 5.47
CA ARG A 107 12.64 -34.78 4.83
C ARG A 107 13.96 -35.20 4.22
N SER A 108 14.72 -34.22 3.69
CA SER A 108 16.04 -34.48 3.11
C SER A 108 17.13 -34.64 4.18
N ASP A 109 17.01 -33.92 5.28
CA ASP A 109 17.89 -33.95 6.45
C ASP A 109 17.05 -33.72 7.72
N PRO A 110 16.76 -34.81 8.47
CA PRO A 110 15.95 -34.74 9.69
C PRO A 110 16.53 -33.89 10.83
N THR A 111 17.77 -33.45 10.71
CA THR A 111 18.39 -32.51 11.68
C THR A 111 17.92 -31.08 11.47
N ILE A 112 17.33 -30.76 10.31
CA ILE A 112 16.79 -29.46 10.02
C ILE A 112 15.47 -29.28 10.78
N PRO A 113 15.38 -28.30 11.68
CA PRO A 113 14.17 -28.09 12.47
C PRO A 113 13.06 -27.46 11.63
N VAL A 114 11.80 -27.70 12.00
CA VAL A 114 10.63 -27.04 11.40
C VAL A 114 10.21 -25.87 12.30
N CYS A 115 9.51 -26.12 13.39
CA CYS A 115 9.04 -25.05 14.30
C CYS A 115 10.20 -24.32 14.98
N GLU A 116 11.19 -25.07 15.44
CA GLU A 116 12.33 -24.56 16.21
C GLU A 116 13.34 -23.79 15.37
N ALA A 117 13.22 -23.83 14.02
CA ALA A 117 13.97 -22.96 13.12
C ALA A 117 13.70 -21.46 13.40
N CYS A 118 12.49 -21.16 13.85
CA CYS A 118 12.06 -19.81 14.17
C CYS A 118 11.88 -19.58 15.67
N HIS A 119 11.23 -20.54 16.35
CA HIS A 119 10.85 -20.39 17.74
C HIS A 119 11.93 -20.75 18.75
N GLY A 120 13.05 -21.33 18.29
CA GLY A 120 14.14 -21.80 19.17
C GLY A 120 13.79 -23.10 19.93
N PRO A 121 14.69 -23.58 20.79
CA PRO A 121 14.55 -24.86 21.46
C PRO A 121 13.40 -24.85 22.45
N GLY A 122 12.51 -25.86 22.35
CA GLY A 122 11.19 -25.89 23.01
C GLY A 122 11.12 -26.59 24.37
N SER A 123 12.19 -27.22 24.87
CA SER A 123 12.07 -28.11 26.04
C SER A 123 11.60 -27.40 27.32
N GLU A 124 12.10 -26.18 27.58
CA GLU A 124 11.69 -25.44 28.78
C GLU A 124 10.27 -24.92 28.67
N HIS A 125 9.89 -24.43 27.46
CA HIS A 125 8.51 -24.00 27.19
C HIS A 125 7.53 -25.18 27.35
N ALA A 126 7.85 -26.34 26.78
CA ALA A 126 6.99 -27.53 26.91
C ALA A 126 6.79 -27.94 28.36
N ALA A 127 7.80 -27.80 29.20
CA ALA A 127 7.71 -28.05 30.62
C ALA A 127 6.96 -26.97 31.42
N LYS A 128 7.02 -25.72 30.97
CA LYS A 128 6.44 -24.55 31.64
C LYS A 128 5.77 -23.58 30.65
N PRO A 129 4.67 -23.99 30.00
CA PRO A 129 4.11 -23.31 28.84
C PRO A 129 3.56 -21.89 29.14
N LEU A 130 3.27 -21.55 30.38
CA LEU A 130 2.75 -20.24 30.80
C LEU A 130 3.84 -19.20 31.07
N ILE A 131 5.11 -19.60 31.11
CA ILE A 131 6.20 -18.67 31.33
C ILE A 131 6.64 -18.04 30.02
N LYS A 132 6.51 -16.72 29.92
CA LYS A 132 6.92 -15.94 28.76
C LYS A 132 8.44 -15.94 28.59
N GLY A 133 8.92 -15.88 27.36
CA GLY A 133 10.34 -15.82 27.03
C GLY A 133 11.05 -17.20 26.97
N LEU A 134 10.45 -18.29 27.45
CA LEU A 134 11.05 -19.64 27.34
C LEU A 134 11.04 -20.18 25.91
N ILE A 135 10.30 -19.55 25.03
CA ILE A 135 10.26 -19.78 23.58
C ILE A 135 10.24 -18.42 22.88
N ILE A 136 10.80 -18.32 21.67
CA ILE A 136 10.74 -17.09 20.89
C ILE A 136 9.31 -16.89 20.40
N GLY A 137 8.64 -15.88 20.94
CA GLY A 137 7.33 -15.43 20.47
C GLY A 137 7.47 -14.20 19.59
N TYR A 138 6.48 -13.99 18.72
CA TYR A 138 6.50 -12.93 17.72
C TYR A 138 5.38 -11.89 17.91
N THR A 139 4.98 -11.69 19.15
CA THR A 139 4.07 -10.63 19.57
C THR A 139 4.75 -9.72 20.60
N HIS A 140 4.29 -8.49 20.72
CA HIS A 140 4.87 -7.53 21.69
C HIS A 140 4.77 -8.00 23.16
N ASP A 141 3.76 -8.78 23.46
CA ASP A 141 3.52 -9.30 24.81
C ASP A 141 4.08 -10.72 25.05
N SER A 142 4.79 -11.31 24.09
CA SER A 142 5.38 -12.64 24.17
C SER A 142 6.50 -12.77 25.20
N GLY A 143 7.09 -11.63 25.62
CA GLY A 143 8.26 -11.58 26.47
C GLY A 143 9.59 -11.69 25.71
N THR A 144 9.55 -11.89 24.40
CA THR A 144 10.74 -11.91 23.55
C THR A 144 11.07 -10.50 23.08
N PRO A 145 12.29 -10.00 23.31
CA PRO A 145 12.71 -8.70 22.80
C PRO A 145 12.59 -8.59 21.28
N ILE A 146 12.10 -7.44 20.78
CA ILE A 146 11.91 -7.17 19.34
C ILE A 146 13.18 -7.43 18.53
N ALA A 147 14.34 -7.08 19.08
CA ALA A 147 15.63 -7.33 18.43
C ALA A 147 15.89 -8.83 18.17
N ILE A 148 15.46 -9.72 19.07
CA ILE A 148 15.57 -11.18 18.90
C ILE A 148 14.57 -11.65 17.84
N GLN A 149 13.31 -11.20 17.90
CA GLN A 149 12.28 -11.52 16.91
C GLN A 149 12.77 -11.18 15.49
N THR A 150 13.24 -9.96 15.29
CA THR A 150 13.75 -9.47 14.01
C THR A 150 15.00 -10.22 13.55
N LYS A 151 15.96 -10.43 14.46
CA LYS A 151 17.20 -11.13 14.16
C LYS A 151 16.94 -12.55 13.63
N THR A 152 15.95 -13.24 14.19
CA THR A 152 15.59 -14.61 13.75
C THR A 152 15.17 -14.63 12.29
N CYS A 153 14.36 -13.67 11.86
CA CYS A 153 13.96 -13.57 10.45
C CYS A 153 15.15 -13.22 9.54
N LEU A 154 16.01 -12.31 9.99
CA LEU A 154 17.17 -11.83 9.22
C LEU A 154 18.30 -12.87 9.06
N THR A 155 18.28 -13.98 9.83
CA THR A 155 19.20 -15.11 9.56
C THR A 155 19.06 -15.68 8.15
N CYS A 156 17.85 -15.63 7.59
CA CYS A 156 17.55 -16.11 6.24
C CYS A 156 17.17 -14.99 5.28
N HIS A 157 16.56 -13.92 5.80
CA HIS A 157 16.01 -12.83 5.02
C HIS A 157 16.86 -11.56 5.01
N ALA A 158 18.16 -11.65 5.24
CA ALA A 158 19.07 -10.51 5.09
C ALA A 158 19.23 -10.10 3.61
N GLY A 159 19.44 -8.82 3.37
CA GLY A 159 19.78 -8.29 2.05
C GLY A 159 18.59 -7.84 1.19
N GLY A 160 18.92 -7.28 0.04
CA GLY A 160 17.96 -6.76 -0.93
C GLY A 160 17.09 -5.63 -0.36
N PRO A 161 15.76 -5.66 -0.54
CA PRO A 161 14.89 -4.59 -0.04
C PRO A 161 14.98 -4.32 1.46
N ARG A 162 15.62 -5.21 2.24
CA ARG A 162 15.76 -5.14 3.71
C ARG A 162 17.12 -4.61 4.18
N ASP A 163 18.02 -4.24 3.26
CA ASP A 163 19.38 -3.76 3.61
C ASP A 163 19.34 -2.53 4.54
N HIS A 164 18.29 -1.71 4.42
CA HIS A 164 18.10 -0.52 5.24
C HIS A 164 17.16 -0.71 6.43
N TRP A 165 16.84 -1.96 6.80
CA TRP A 165 15.99 -2.22 7.97
C TRP A 165 16.64 -1.69 9.24
N ALA A 166 17.93 -1.97 9.44
CA ALA A 166 18.69 -1.45 10.56
C ALA A 166 18.76 0.09 10.51
N GLY A 167 18.22 0.75 11.54
CA GLY A 167 18.09 2.20 11.60
C GLY A 167 16.91 2.79 10.85
N SER A 168 16.05 1.96 10.23
CA SER A 168 14.81 2.45 9.61
C SER A 168 13.86 3.07 10.63
N VAL A 169 12.93 3.90 10.16
CA VAL A 169 11.93 4.52 11.03
C VAL A 169 11.05 3.47 11.70
N HIS A 170 10.71 2.38 11.00
CA HIS A 170 9.91 1.30 11.58
C HIS A 170 10.66 0.56 12.68
N GLN A 171 11.94 0.20 12.46
CA GLN A 171 12.74 -0.43 13.51
C GLN A 171 12.89 0.48 14.74
N ARG A 172 13.14 1.78 14.54
CA ARG A 172 13.30 2.75 15.67
C ARG A 172 12.01 2.99 16.47
N ASN A 173 10.86 2.61 15.91
CA ASN A 173 9.56 2.62 16.59
C ASN A 173 9.16 1.22 17.08
N ASP A 174 10.15 0.37 17.36
CA ASP A 174 9.97 -0.96 17.95
C ASP A 174 9.05 -1.90 17.16
N LEU A 175 9.00 -1.73 15.82
CA LEU A 175 8.30 -2.68 14.97
C LEU A 175 9.21 -3.86 14.62
N SER A 176 8.61 -5.04 14.63
CA SER A 176 9.21 -6.29 14.18
C SER A 176 8.68 -6.70 12.81
N CYS A 177 9.28 -7.71 12.21
CA CYS A 177 8.79 -8.28 10.95
C CYS A 177 7.34 -8.78 11.09
N SER A 178 6.99 -9.35 12.24
CA SER A 178 5.67 -9.94 12.51
C SER A 178 4.54 -8.94 12.69
N ASP A 179 4.84 -7.65 12.87
CA ASP A 179 3.80 -6.61 12.90
C ASP A 179 3.14 -6.41 11.52
N CYS A 180 3.88 -6.74 10.46
CA CYS A 180 3.42 -6.64 9.08
C CYS A 180 3.24 -8.00 8.40
N HIS A 181 4.04 -9.01 8.77
CA HIS A 181 4.05 -10.33 8.15
C HIS A 181 3.54 -11.42 9.10
N ASN A 182 2.77 -12.36 8.58
CA ASN A 182 2.36 -13.55 9.33
C ASN A 182 2.87 -14.82 8.64
N PRO A 183 4.06 -15.31 9.00
CA PRO A 183 4.60 -16.55 8.43
C PRO A 183 3.88 -17.81 8.89
N MET A 184 3.04 -17.74 9.94
CA MET A 184 2.29 -18.87 10.49
C MET A 184 0.95 -19.11 9.80
N ALA A 185 0.43 -18.13 9.00
CA ALA A 185 -0.83 -18.30 8.31
C ALA A 185 -0.85 -17.47 7.01
N LYS A 186 -1.54 -17.99 5.98
CA LYS A 186 -1.66 -17.30 4.70
C LYS A 186 -2.95 -16.48 4.66
N PHE A 187 -2.87 -15.20 5.00
CA PHE A 187 -3.99 -14.24 4.88
C PHE A 187 -3.96 -13.45 3.58
N SER A 188 -2.78 -13.30 2.96
CA SER A 188 -2.59 -12.55 1.73
C SER A 188 -2.13 -13.44 0.59
N VAL A 189 -2.33 -12.97 -0.64
CA VAL A 189 -1.83 -13.64 -1.86
C VAL A 189 -0.29 -13.58 -1.89
N GLU A 190 0.28 -12.42 -1.54
CA GLU A 190 1.70 -12.15 -1.60
C GLU A 190 2.27 -11.75 -0.24
N GLY A 191 3.57 -12.00 -0.04
CA GLY A 191 4.36 -11.47 1.06
C GLY A 191 4.00 -11.97 2.46
N LEU A 192 3.09 -12.95 2.61
CA LEU A 192 2.59 -13.42 3.91
C LEU A 192 2.20 -12.26 4.84
N MET A 193 1.45 -11.29 4.30
CA MET A 193 1.05 -10.13 5.08
C MET A 193 0.10 -10.52 6.22
N ALA A 194 0.12 -9.74 7.30
CA ALA A 194 -0.77 -9.92 8.45
C ALA A 194 -2.25 -9.61 8.14
N LYS A 195 -2.52 -8.94 7.01
CA LYS A 195 -3.86 -8.68 6.48
C LYS A 195 -3.98 -9.20 5.06
N SER A 196 -5.19 -9.07 4.49
CA SER A 196 -5.52 -9.55 3.15
C SER A 196 -4.73 -8.86 2.03
N SER A 197 -4.29 -7.63 2.26
CA SER A 197 -3.50 -6.85 1.31
C SER A 197 -2.38 -6.07 1.99
N ILE A 198 -1.41 -5.61 1.19
CA ILE A 198 -0.36 -4.68 1.63
C ILE A 198 -1.00 -3.40 2.15
N ASN A 199 -1.95 -2.84 1.40
CA ASN A 199 -2.64 -1.60 1.76
C ASN A 199 -3.36 -1.71 3.12
N ASP A 200 -4.06 -2.81 3.38
CA ASP A 200 -4.72 -3.04 4.66
C ASP A 200 -3.73 -3.22 5.81
N THR A 201 -2.58 -3.84 5.53
CA THR A 201 -1.53 -4.00 6.54
C THR A 201 -0.94 -2.64 6.94
N CYS A 202 -0.59 -1.79 5.98
CA CYS A 202 -0.08 -0.45 6.25
C CYS A 202 -1.13 0.43 6.98
N ALA A 203 -2.38 0.34 6.56
CA ALA A 203 -3.49 1.13 7.09
C ALA A 203 -3.86 0.82 8.55
N GLN A 204 -3.33 -0.25 9.16
CA GLN A 204 -3.52 -0.51 10.59
C GLN A 204 -2.97 0.63 11.44
N CYS A 205 -1.84 1.20 11.04
CA CYS A 205 -1.15 2.29 11.73
C CYS A 205 -1.30 3.62 10.98
N HIS A 206 -1.19 3.63 9.65
CA HIS A 206 -1.27 4.82 8.79
C HIS A 206 -2.72 5.19 8.43
N LYS A 207 -3.54 5.42 9.46
CA LYS A 207 -5.00 5.67 9.31
C LYS A 207 -5.30 7.01 8.64
N ASP A 208 -4.50 8.02 8.89
CA ASP A 208 -4.58 9.35 8.29
C ASP A 208 -4.30 9.29 6.77
N ILE A 209 -3.33 8.51 6.35
CA ILE A 209 -3.04 8.26 4.94
C ILE A 209 -4.19 7.50 4.27
N ARG A 210 -4.71 6.47 4.94
CA ARG A 210 -5.89 5.74 4.45
C ARG A 210 -7.08 6.68 4.22
N LEU A 211 -7.32 7.64 5.12
CA LEU A 211 -8.40 8.62 4.96
C LEU A 211 -8.18 9.55 3.77
N GLN A 212 -6.94 9.85 3.40
CA GLN A 212 -6.64 10.67 2.22
C GLN A 212 -7.07 9.97 0.94
N PHE A 213 -6.92 8.66 0.83
CA PHE A 213 -7.37 7.88 -0.33
C PHE A 213 -8.91 7.84 -0.50
N ASN A 214 -9.69 8.25 0.49
CA ASN A 214 -11.13 8.40 0.38
C ASN A 214 -11.56 9.76 -0.22
N ARG A 215 -10.61 10.64 -0.54
CA ARG A 215 -10.92 11.91 -1.18
C ARG A 215 -11.30 11.72 -2.64
N ARG A 216 -11.95 12.76 -3.22
CA ARG A 216 -12.48 12.74 -4.58
C ARG A 216 -11.45 12.36 -5.65
N SER A 217 -10.23 12.81 -5.50
CA SER A 217 -9.11 12.50 -6.40
C SER A 217 -8.03 11.78 -5.59
N HIS A 218 -7.67 10.57 -5.97
CA HIS A 218 -6.67 9.74 -5.30
C HIS A 218 -5.99 8.81 -6.31
N MET A 219 -4.83 8.28 -5.92
CA MET A 219 -4.21 7.19 -6.67
C MET A 219 -5.03 5.91 -6.48
N PRO A 220 -5.07 4.97 -7.46
CA PRO A 220 -6.01 3.86 -7.49
C PRO A 220 -5.61 2.69 -6.56
N LEU A 221 -5.27 3.00 -5.30
CA LEU A 221 -5.01 2.01 -4.26
C LEU A 221 -6.31 1.34 -3.75
N PRO A 222 -7.41 2.10 -3.52
CA PRO A 222 -8.68 1.50 -3.13
C PRO A 222 -9.25 0.54 -4.18
N GLU A 223 -8.96 0.80 -5.46
CA GLU A 223 -9.37 -0.04 -6.59
C GLU A 223 -8.46 -1.26 -6.79
N GLY A 224 -7.42 -1.42 -5.97
CA GLY A 224 -6.51 -2.56 -6.04
C GLY A 224 -5.56 -2.56 -7.25
N GLN A 225 -5.39 -1.42 -7.92
CA GLN A 225 -4.48 -1.27 -9.07
C GLN A 225 -3.06 -0.89 -8.63
N MET A 226 -2.92 -0.40 -7.42
CA MET A 226 -1.65 -0.02 -6.80
C MET A 226 -1.62 -0.41 -5.33
N SER A 227 -0.41 -0.47 -4.80
CA SER A 227 -0.14 -0.69 -3.39
C SER A 227 0.84 0.33 -2.82
N CYS A 228 0.87 0.45 -1.49
CA CYS A 228 1.77 1.40 -0.81
C CYS A 228 3.23 1.15 -1.17
N ASP A 229 3.60 -0.10 -1.37
CA ASP A 229 4.98 -0.50 -1.68
C ASP A 229 5.36 -0.26 -3.14
N ASP A 230 4.46 0.15 -4.03
CA ASP A 230 4.86 0.60 -5.38
C ASP A 230 5.76 1.84 -5.30
N CYS A 231 5.53 2.72 -4.32
CA CYS A 231 6.32 3.93 -4.09
C CYS A 231 7.27 3.83 -2.90
N HIS A 232 6.88 3.12 -1.84
CA HIS A 232 7.59 3.07 -0.56
C HIS A 232 8.28 1.73 -0.33
N ASN A 233 9.47 1.76 0.31
CA ASN A 233 10.10 0.57 0.87
C ASN A 233 9.95 0.57 2.40
N PRO A 234 8.98 -0.16 2.97
CA PRO A 234 8.74 -0.16 4.41
C PRO A 234 9.90 -0.75 5.23
N HIS A 235 10.79 -1.51 4.60
CA HIS A 235 11.96 -2.06 5.27
C HIS A 235 13.10 -1.06 5.46
N GLY A 236 12.95 0.14 4.93
CA GLY A 236 13.94 1.22 5.00
C GLY A 236 14.40 1.68 3.62
N ALA A 237 14.74 2.95 3.53
CA ALA A 237 15.28 3.58 2.34
C ALA A 237 16.22 4.72 2.75
N LEU A 238 17.05 5.18 1.80
CA LEU A 238 17.92 6.34 2.01
C LEU A 238 17.16 7.66 2.02
N THR A 239 15.92 7.65 1.54
CA THR A 239 15.06 8.84 1.42
C THR A 239 13.99 8.87 2.50
N ASN A 240 13.57 10.07 2.89
CA ASN A 240 12.38 10.30 3.69
C ASN A 240 11.28 10.86 2.76
N PRO A 241 10.12 10.23 2.61
CA PRO A 241 9.51 9.19 3.47
C PRO A 241 9.62 7.75 2.92
N LEU A 242 10.78 7.16 2.94
CA LEU A 242 11.03 5.77 2.53
C LEU A 242 10.71 5.48 1.06
N LEU A 243 10.99 6.40 0.15
CA LEU A 243 10.77 6.17 -1.28
C LEU A 243 11.77 5.12 -1.83
N LYS A 244 11.30 4.33 -2.79
CA LYS A 244 12.14 3.33 -3.49
C LYS A 244 13.22 3.97 -4.37
N THR A 245 13.04 5.23 -4.75
CA THR A 245 13.95 6.00 -5.60
C THR A 245 14.60 7.15 -4.85
N ALA A 246 15.60 7.80 -5.45
CA ALA A 246 16.33 8.87 -4.83
C ALA A 246 15.51 10.16 -4.64
N THR A 247 14.50 10.41 -5.47
CA THR A 247 13.67 11.62 -5.42
C THR A 247 12.20 11.29 -5.63
N VAL A 248 11.34 12.24 -5.24
CA VAL A 248 9.89 12.17 -5.54
C VAL A 248 9.65 12.06 -7.04
N ASN A 249 10.32 12.91 -7.82
CA ASN A 249 10.14 12.93 -9.27
C ASN A 249 10.52 11.59 -9.91
N GLU A 250 11.64 10.97 -9.50
CA GLU A 250 12.02 9.65 -9.99
C GLU A 250 10.99 8.57 -9.63
N THR A 251 10.34 8.69 -8.48
CA THR A 251 9.24 7.78 -8.12
C THR A 251 8.05 7.95 -9.06
N CYS A 252 7.65 9.20 -9.34
CA CYS A 252 6.55 9.49 -10.25
C CYS A 252 6.85 9.05 -11.68
N TYR A 253 8.08 9.24 -12.14
CA TYR A 253 8.49 8.92 -13.51
C TYR A 253 8.54 7.41 -13.81
N GLN A 254 8.46 6.55 -12.79
CA GLN A 254 8.33 5.10 -13.04
C GLN A 254 7.07 4.75 -13.82
N CYS A 255 5.99 5.52 -13.61
CA CYS A 255 4.72 5.35 -14.30
C CYS A 255 4.41 6.53 -15.25
N HIS A 256 4.85 7.75 -14.91
CA HIS A 256 4.61 8.99 -15.64
C HIS A 256 5.85 9.43 -16.44
N ALA A 257 6.43 8.51 -17.21
CA ALA A 257 7.64 8.77 -18.00
C ALA A 257 7.48 9.94 -18.97
N GLU A 258 6.26 10.20 -19.47
CA GLU A 258 5.93 11.29 -20.37
C GLU A 258 6.08 12.69 -19.73
N LYS A 259 6.13 12.76 -18.40
CA LYS A 259 6.34 14.01 -17.67
C LYS A 259 7.82 14.30 -17.37
N ARG A 260 8.71 13.33 -17.65
CA ARG A 260 10.14 13.45 -17.37
C ARG A 260 10.86 14.40 -18.30
N GLY A 261 10.44 14.47 -19.54
CA GLY A 261 11.17 15.19 -20.59
C GLY A 261 12.32 14.35 -21.18
N PRO A 262 13.38 14.99 -21.70
CA PRO A 262 13.67 16.42 -21.65
C PRO A 262 12.72 17.26 -22.50
N PHE A 263 12.35 18.44 -21.97
CA PHE A 263 11.57 19.44 -22.70
C PHE A 263 12.48 20.60 -23.11
N LEU A 264 12.22 21.17 -24.28
CA LEU A 264 12.93 22.38 -24.72
C LEU A 264 12.63 23.58 -23.79
N PHE A 265 11.38 23.64 -23.31
CA PHE A 265 10.93 24.64 -22.35
C PHE A 265 10.42 23.90 -21.10
N GLU A 266 11.18 23.98 -20.02
CA GLU A 266 10.87 23.36 -18.75
C GLU A 266 10.16 24.35 -17.82
N HIS A 267 9.18 23.86 -17.06
CA HIS A 267 8.58 24.58 -15.94
C HIS A 267 9.33 24.24 -14.67
N ALA A 268 10.03 25.19 -14.08
CA ALA A 268 10.95 24.95 -12.96
C ALA A 268 10.32 24.18 -11.78
N PRO A 269 9.11 24.51 -11.27
CA PRO A 269 8.50 23.77 -10.16
C PRO A 269 8.25 22.31 -10.47
N VAL A 270 7.96 21.96 -11.73
CA VAL A 270 7.76 20.55 -12.18
C VAL A 270 9.08 19.78 -12.12
N ARG A 271 10.14 20.41 -12.60
CA ARG A 271 11.49 19.81 -12.55
C ARG A 271 11.99 19.61 -11.11
N GLU A 272 11.66 20.55 -10.23
CA GLU A 272 12.10 20.52 -8.85
C GLU A 272 11.38 19.43 -8.04
N ASN A 273 10.05 19.45 -8.01
CA ASN A 273 9.28 18.48 -7.22
C ASN A 273 7.81 18.45 -7.67
N CYS A 274 7.32 17.27 -8.03
CA CYS A 274 5.91 17.05 -8.38
C CYS A 274 4.96 17.47 -7.24
N LEU A 275 5.39 17.36 -5.98
CA LEU A 275 4.59 17.71 -4.81
C LEU A 275 4.40 19.24 -4.63
N ASN A 276 5.06 20.08 -5.42
CA ASN A 276 4.75 21.52 -5.44
C ASN A 276 3.30 21.76 -5.88
N CYS A 277 2.76 20.86 -6.70
CA CYS A 277 1.40 20.97 -7.25
C CYS A 277 0.49 19.79 -6.87
N HIS A 278 1.05 18.59 -6.62
CA HIS A 278 0.27 17.37 -6.42
C HIS A 278 0.42 16.80 -5.01
N THR A 279 -0.64 16.15 -4.53
CA THR A 279 -0.62 15.34 -3.31
C THR A 279 -1.00 13.88 -3.64
N PRO A 280 -0.05 12.93 -3.59
CA PRO A 280 -0.22 11.60 -4.18
C PRO A 280 -1.25 10.73 -3.47
N HIS A 281 -1.48 10.95 -2.17
CA HIS A 281 -2.39 10.12 -1.40
C HIS A 281 -3.86 10.48 -1.61
N GLY A 282 -4.13 11.75 -1.95
CA GLY A 282 -5.49 12.18 -2.26
C GLY A 282 -5.75 13.66 -2.04
N SER A 283 -6.65 14.19 -2.85
CA SER A 283 -7.07 15.59 -2.86
C SER A 283 -8.58 15.71 -3.10
N ASN A 284 -9.15 16.80 -2.61
CA ASN A 284 -10.52 17.20 -3.00
C ASN A 284 -10.55 17.94 -4.34
N GLN A 285 -9.36 18.29 -4.87
CA GLN A 285 -9.21 18.89 -6.19
C GLN A 285 -8.93 17.79 -7.23
N SER A 286 -9.40 17.99 -8.45
CA SER A 286 -9.12 17.06 -9.56
C SER A 286 -7.62 16.95 -9.82
N THR A 287 -7.20 15.81 -10.40
CA THR A 287 -5.80 15.52 -10.73
C THR A 287 -4.83 15.66 -9.55
N LEU A 288 -5.29 15.34 -8.35
CA LEU A 288 -4.47 15.34 -7.11
C LEU A 288 -3.87 16.72 -6.77
N LEU A 289 -4.44 17.83 -7.21
CA LEU A 289 -3.88 19.16 -6.94
C LEU A 289 -3.99 19.54 -5.46
N VAL A 290 -2.96 20.19 -4.95
CA VAL A 290 -2.91 20.70 -3.56
C VAL A 290 -3.88 21.87 -3.34
N ALA A 291 -4.22 22.62 -4.38
CA ALA A 291 -5.15 23.73 -4.36
C ALA A 291 -5.93 23.84 -5.68
N PRO A 292 -7.09 24.51 -5.70
CA PRO A 292 -7.85 24.70 -6.93
C PRO A 292 -7.14 25.67 -7.89
N ILE A 293 -7.34 25.46 -9.18
CA ILE A 293 -6.95 26.43 -10.22
C ILE A 293 -8.03 27.52 -10.30
N PRO A 294 -7.68 28.80 -10.42
CA PRO A 294 -6.35 29.40 -10.69
C PRO A 294 -5.49 29.63 -9.45
N PHE A 295 -6.03 29.46 -8.25
CA PHE A 295 -5.36 29.81 -6.99
C PHE A 295 -3.99 29.13 -6.84
N LEU A 296 -3.85 27.86 -7.26
CA LEU A 296 -2.57 27.15 -7.25
C LEU A 296 -1.49 27.91 -8.05
N CYS A 297 -1.83 28.36 -9.25
CA CYS A 297 -0.90 29.08 -10.13
C CYS A 297 -0.52 30.44 -9.54
N GLN A 298 -1.49 31.13 -8.95
CA GLN A 298 -1.33 32.46 -8.35
C GLN A 298 -0.44 32.49 -7.10
N GLN A 299 -0.13 31.35 -6.50
CA GLN A 299 0.85 31.28 -5.39
C GLN A 299 2.25 31.73 -5.82
N CYS A 300 2.58 31.57 -7.10
CA CYS A 300 3.86 31.99 -7.68
C CYS A 300 3.71 33.08 -8.74
N HIS A 301 2.60 33.06 -9.49
CA HIS A 301 2.32 33.98 -10.58
C HIS A 301 1.39 35.11 -10.10
N THR A 302 1.95 36.13 -9.39
CA THR A 302 1.15 37.14 -8.70
C THR A 302 1.09 38.51 -9.40
N ASN A 303 1.93 38.78 -10.41
CA ASN A 303 2.13 40.14 -10.92
C ASN A 303 1.97 40.25 -12.44
N PHE A 304 1.04 39.53 -13.03
CA PHE A 304 0.82 39.60 -14.45
C PHE A 304 -0.50 40.33 -14.74
N LEU A 305 -0.43 41.35 -15.61
CA LEU A 305 -1.61 41.94 -16.24
C LEU A 305 -2.26 40.91 -17.17
N HIS A 306 -2.91 39.93 -16.57
CA HIS A 306 -3.52 38.80 -17.25
C HIS A 306 -5.04 38.82 -17.01
N PRO A 307 -5.86 38.36 -17.97
CA PRO A 307 -7.33 38.37 -17.84
C PRO A 307 -7.87 37.67 -16.58
N ASN A 308 -7.08 36.77 -15.96
CA ASN A 308 -7.48 36.05 -14.75
C ASN A 308 -6.90 36.65 -13.46
N ASP A 309 -6.13 37.73 -13.53
CA ASP A 309 -5.66 38.41 -12.34
C ASP A 309 -6.78 39.19 -11.68
N LEU A 310 -6.62 39.47 -10.37
CA LEU A 310 -7.47 40.47 -9.70
C LEU A 310 -7.38 41.76 -10.47
N GLN A 311 -8.50 42.23 -10.99
CA GLN A 311 -8.58 43.45 -11.79
C GLN A 311 -8.26 44.63 -10.90
N THR A 312 -7.06 45.17 -11.03
CA THR A 312 -6.67 46.44 -10.43
C THR A 312 -7.20 47.56 -11.30
N GLN A 313 -7.38 48.76 -10.72
CA GLN A 313 -7.78 49.94 -11.45
C GLN A 313 -6.84 50.25 -12.64
N GLN A 314 -5.56 49.84 -12.55
CA GLN A 314 -4.59 49.99 -13.64
C GLN A 314 -4.85 49.03 -14.81
N ALA A 315 -5.31 47.81 -14.53
CA ALA A 315 -5.72 46.85 -15.57
C ALA A 315 -6.99 47.32 -16.31
N LEU A 316 -7.88 48.01 -15.60
CA LEU A 316 -9.08 48.61 -16.18
C LEU A 316 -8.81 49.92 -16.90
N GLY A 317 -7.74 50.67 -16.52
CA GLY A 317 -7.44 52.01 -17.01
C GLY A 317 -6.83 52.09 -18.42
N THR A 318 -6.45 50.96 -19.02
CA THR A 318 -5.83 50.93 -20.37
C THR A 318 -6.83 50.90 -21.51
N GLY A 319 -8.15 50.98 -21.25
CA GLY A 319 -9.19 50.89 -22.27
C GLY A 319 -9.37 49.55 -22.94
N LEU A 320 -8.53 48.57 -22.59
CA LEU A 320 -8.64 47.19 -23.00
C LEU A 320 -9.55 46.46 -21.98
N HIS A 321 -10.83 46.42 -22.29
CA HIS A 321 -11.75 45.55 -21.54
C HIS A 321 -11.29 44.11 -21.73
N PRO A 322 -11.04 43.34 -20.64
CA PRO A 322 -10.75 41.94 -20.78
C PRO A 322 -11.95 41.27 -21.49
N ASP A 323 -11.64 40.43 -22.47
CA ASP A 323 -12.67 39.66 -23.17
C ASP A 323 -13.44 38.84 -22.14
N GLU A 324 -14.74 39.03 -22.01
CA GLU A 324 -15.61 38.28 -21.11
C GLU A 324 -15.48 36.76 -21.29
N ARG A 325 -15.08 36.31 -22.48
CA ARG A 325 -14.83 34.89 -22.78
C ARG A 325 -13.57 34.35 -22.12
N VAL A 326 -12.66 35.21 -21.72
CA VAL A 326 -11.38 34.83 -21.08
C VAL A 326 -11.44 35.04 -19.57
N MET A 327 -12.29 35.97 -19.10
CA MET A 327 -12.47 36.21 -17.66
C MET A 327 -13.01 34.95 -16.93
N GLY A 328 -12.42 34.67 -15.79
CA GLY A 328 -12.85 33.56 -14.92
C GLY A 328 -12.50 32.16 -15.43
N ARG A 329 -11.79 32.02 -16.54
CA ARG A 329 -11.29 30.71 -17.01
C ARG A 329 -10.05 30.29 -16.22
N GLY A 330 -9.92 28.96 -16.04
CA GLY A 330 -8.70 28.39 -15.44
C GLY A 330 -7.48 28.56 -16.33
N CYS A 331 -6.31 28.77 -15.73
CA CYS A 331 -5.04 28.98 -16.44
C CYS A 331 -4.77 27.88 -17.48
N LEU A 332 -5.10 26.65 -17.16
CA LEU A 332 -4.88 25.48 -18.04
C LEU A 332 -5.74 25.47 -19.30
N THR A 333 -6.73 26.36 -19.42
CA THR A 333 -7.50 26.51 -20.68
C THR A 333 -6.62 27.02 -21.83
N CYS A 334 -5.58 27.76 -21.50
CA CYS A 334 -4.61 28.31 -22.47
C CYS A 334 -3.20 27.73 -22.25
N HIS A 335 -2.79 27.53 -21.01
CA HIS A 335 -1.48 27.00 -20.65
C HIS A 335 -1.54 25.48 -20.39
N ALA A 336 -1.86 24.70 -21.41
CA ALA A 336 -2.10 23.26 -21.28
C ALA A 336 -0.83 22.44 -20.98
N ASN A 337 0.34 22.89 -21.47
CA ASN A 337 1.59 22.16 -21.43
C ASN A 337 2.49 22.51 -20.23
N ILE A 338 1.91 22.77 -19.06
CA ILE A 338 2.65 23.25 -17.88
C ILE A 338 3.71 22.29 -17.33
N HIS A 339 3.67 21.01 -17.67
CA HIS A 339 4.71 20.06 -17.27
C HIS A 339 5.98 20.17 -18.08
N GLY A 340 5.95 20.93 -19.16
CA GLY A 340 7.04 21.15 -20.10
C GLY A 340 6.53 21.10 -21.53
N SER A 341 7.17 21.81 -22.43
CA SER A 341 6.75 21.91 -23.81
C SER A 341 7.92 21.88 -24.78
N ASN A 342 7.72 21.23 -25.91
CA ASN A 342 8.55 21.34 -27.10
C ASN A 342 7.85 22.15 -28.21
N ALA A 343 6.69 22.75 -27.89
CA ALA A 343 5.91 23.52 -28.85
C ALA A 343 6.59 24.88 -29.18
N PRO A 344 6.39 25.39 -30.38
CA PRO A 344 6.93 26.70 -30.80
C PRO A 344 6.46 27.88 -29.95
N SER A 345 5.35 27.74 -29.20
CA SER A 345 4.86 28.75 -28.25
C SER A 345 5.83 29.05 -27.10
N GLY A 346 6.82 28.20 -26.89
CA GLY A 346 7.92 28.42 -25.96
C GLY A 346 7.49 28.39 -24.49
N VAL A 347 8.09 29.27 -23.70
CA VAL A 347 7.89 29.37 -22.24
C VAL A 347 6.46 29.72 -21.80
N ARG A 348 5.57 29.98 -22.71
CA ARG A 348 4.16 30.24 -22.38
C ARG A 348 3.36 28.97 -22.21
N PHE A 349 3.91 27.80 -22.57
CA PHE A 349 3.28 26.49 -22.43
C PHE A 349 1.89 26.37 -23.07
N HIS A 350 1.64 27.13 -24.14
CA HIS A 350 0.46 27.00 -24.99
C HIS A 350 0.61 25.78 -25.91
N GLU A 351 -0.49 25.24 -26.42
CA GLU A 351 -0.49 24.34 -27.56
C GLU A 351 -0.26 25.09 -28.89
#